data_f433227ae4a6ae57560f6a7bfe0f4521
#
_entry.id   f433227ae4a6ae57560f6a7bfe0f4521
#
_cell.length_a   1.000
_cell.length_b   1.000
_cell.length_c   1.000
_cell.angle_alpha   90.00
_cell.angle_beta   90.00
_cell.angle_gamma   90.00
#
_symmetry.space_group_name_H-M   'P 1'
#
loop_
_entity.id
_entity.type
_entity.pdbx_description
1 polymer ?
#
loop_
_entity_poly.entity_id
_entity_poly.type
_entity_poly.pdbx_seq_one_letter_code
_entity_poly.pdbx_strand_id
1 'polypeptide(L)'
;MTNAPADVNERVTEEWKSETTPGERVRTVMKRTYEPQSVAAIAERALTSATTARKHLGILTEDGYAEAVTPPDKRGTWYRRAPRSVVLERAQQILDSVDVETLSARVTELRETVREFEEQTGAESPRAAAIAETDLDSETMTEWQTTRRNLKLARAALALADATDVVGDDAGSDGRGDPAGVIG
;
A
#
# COMPACT_ATOMS: atom_id res chain seq x y z
N MET A 1 0.40 38.38 27.36
CA MET A 1 1.59 37.51 27.13
C MET A 1 1.13 36.43 26.18
N THR A 2 1.36 36.63 24.88
CA THR A 2 0.89 35.76 23.81
C THR A 2 1.88 34.60 23.70
N ASN A 3 1.43 33.39 24.03
CA ASN A 3 2.22 32.18 23.95
C ASN A 3 2.50 31.90 22.45
N ALA A 4 3.78 31.86 22.07
CA ALA A 4 4.20 31.81 20.70
C ALA A 4 3.92 30.43 20.06
N PRO A 5 3.74 30.34 18.73
CA PRO A 5 3.47 29.07 18.01
C PRO A 5 4.55 27.99 18.18
N ALA A 6 5.75 28.35 18.65
CA ALA A 6 6.83 27.41 18.98
C ALA A 6 6.46 26.47 20.14
N ASP A 7 5.77 26.96 21.16
CA ASP A 7 5.39 26.18 22.35
C ASP A 7 4.35 25.08 22.03
N VAL A 8 3.47 25.32 21.06
CA VAL A 8 2.48 24.30 20.62
C VAL A 8 3.19 23.18 19.85
N ASN A 9 4.12 23.49 18.97
CA ASN A 9 4.86 22.49 18.20
C ASN A 9 5.78 21.64 19.10
N GLU A 10 6.42 22.25 20.10
CA GLU A 10 7.23 21.52 21.06
C GLU A 10 6.40 20.55 21.88
N ARG A 11 5.23 20.97 22.37
CA ARG A 11 4.32 20.09 23.13
C ARG A 11 3.82 18.91 22.28
N VAL A 12 3.38 19.14 21.07
CA VAL A 12 2.92 18.09 20.15
C VAL A 12 4.07 17.11 19.85
N THR A 13 5.28 17.62 19.68
CA THR A 13 6.48 16.80 19.46
C THR A 13 6.81 15.93 20.66
N GLU A 14 6.75 16.46 21.88
CA GLU A 14 7.02 15.71 23.10
C GLU A 14 5.90 14.71 23.40
N GLU A 15 4.64 15.07 23.19
CA GLU A 15 3.49 14.18 23.29
C GLU A 15 3.65 12.99 22.32
N TRP A 16 3.92 13.25 21.05
CA TRP A 16 4.15 12.18 20.06
C TRP A 16 5.32 11.27 20.45
N LYS A 17 6.42 11.80 21.00
CA LYS A 17 7.54 10.99 21.47
C LYS A 17 7.19 10.17 22.71
N SER A 18 6.36 10.69 23.62
CA SER A 18 5.98 9.99 24.84
C SER A 18 4.96 8.86 24.58
N GLU A 19 4.09 9.04 23.58
CA GLU A 19 3.02 8.09 23.25
C GLU A 19 3.45 7.01 22.25
N THR A 20 4.58 7.20 21.56
CA THR A 20 5.02 6.30 20.49
C THR A 20 6.48 5.88 20.63
N THR A 21 6.76 4.64 20.23
CA THR A 21 8.12 4.14 20.11
C THR A 21 8.81 4.70 18.86
N PRO A 22 10.15 4.73 18.83
CA PRO A 22 10.89 5.12 17.62
C PRO A 22 10.52 4.30 16.38
N GLY A 23 10.21 3.01 16.55
CA GLY A 23 9.79 2.13 15.47
C GLY A 23 8.44 2.51 14.88
N GLU A 24 7.46 2.82 15.72
CA GLU A 24 6.15 3.30 15.31
C GLU A 24 6.24 4.64 14.57
N ARG A 25 7.09 5.55 15.03
CA ARG A 25 7.32 6.83 14.36
C ARG A 25 7.96 6.64 12.98
N VAL A 26 8.98 5.78 12.85
CA VAL A 26 9.57 5.44 11.55
C VAL A 26 8.52 4.82 10.62
N ARG A 27 7.69 3.89 11.11
CA ARG A 27 6.60 3.28 10.33
C ARG A 27 5.58 4.33 9.87
N THR A 28 5.21 5.27 10.75
CA THR A 28 4.28 6.37 10.45
C THR A 28 4.83 7.29 9.36
N VAL A 29 6.11 7.63 9.43
CA VAL A 29 6.80 8.41 8.38
C VAL A 29 6.80 7.64 7.06
N MET A 30 7.14 6.35 7.10
CA MET A 30 7.20 5.49 5.91
C MET A 30 5.83 5.30 5.25
N LYS A 31 4.73 5.32 6.02
CA LYS A 31 3.37 5.21 5.47
C LYS A 31 3.07 6.24 4.38
N ARG A 32 3.70 7.42 4.46
CA ARG A 32 3.53 8.54 3.52
C ARG A 32 4.77 8.84 2.67
N THR A 33 5.77 7.95 2.67
CA THR A 33 7.03 8.14 1.95
C THR A 33 7.00 7.33 0.65
N TYR A 34 6.40 7.88 -0.39
CA TYR A 34 6.29 7.23 -1.70
C TYR A 34 7.52 7.48 -2.58
N GLU A 35 8.15 8.62 -2.43
CA GLU A 35 9.41 8.94 -3.10
C GLU A 35 10.61 8.53 -2.25
N PRO A 36 11.72 8.08 -2.85
CA PRO A 36 12.90 7.68 -2.12
C PRO A 36 13.43 8.79 -1.21
N GLN A 37 13.63 8.47 0.07
CA GLN A 37 14.17 9.36 1.09
C GLN A 37 15.41 8.75 1.75
N SER A 38 16.35 9.62 2.17
CA SER A 38 17.53 9.19 2.91
C SER A 38 17.17 8.78 4.35
N VAL A 39 18.01 7.93 4.95
CA VAL A 39 17.87 7.58 6.38
C VAL A 39 17.84 8.83 7.27
N ALA A 40 18.66 9.84 6.96
CA ALA A 40 18.72 11.08 7.72
C ALA A 40 17.38 11.85 7.68
N ALA A 41 16.79 12.01 6.49
CA ALA A 41 15.51 12.69 6.33
C ALA A 41 14.36 11.94 7.02
N ILE A 42 14.37 10.60 6.99
CA ILE A 42 13.38 9.78 7.69
C ILE A 42 13.57 9.89 9.21
N ALA A 43 14.82 9.84 9.70
CA ALA A 43 15.15 9.97 11.12
C ALA A 43 14.70 11.32 11.70
N GLU A 44 14.95 12.40 10.98
CA GLU A 44 14.51 13.76 11.35
C GLU A 44 12.99 13.81 11.51
N ARG A 45 12.25 13.35 10.49
CA ARG A 45 10.78 13.32 10.49
C ARG A 45 10.20 12.38 11.57
N ALA A 46 10.91 11.28 11.89
CA ALA A 46 10.52 10.33 12.92
C ALA A 46 11.03 10.72 14.32
N LEU A 47 11.66 11.86 14.47
CA LEU A 47 12.21 12.38 15.74
C LEU A 47 13.08 11.32 16.45
N THR A 48 14.00 10.70 15.68
CA THR A 48 14.90 9.66 16.19
C THR A 48 16.30 9.78 15.60
N SER A 49 17.26 8.98 16.10
CA SER A 49 18.61 8.97 15.55
C SER A 49 18.65 8.21 14.18
N ALA A 50 19.59 8.59 13.31
CA ALA A 50 19.82 7.89 12.05
C ALA A 50 20.15 6.39 12.26
N THR A 51 20.83 6.03 13.35
CA THR A 51 21.12 4.64 13.70
C THR A 51 19.86 3.87 14.03
N THR A 52 18.98 4.46 14.87
CA THR A 52 17.69 3.88 15.23
C THR A 52 16.78 3.77 14.01
N ALA A 53 16.69 4.83 13.19
CA ALA A 53 15.90 4.80 11.97
C ALA A 53 16.37 3.69 11.01
N ARG A 54 17.69 3.52 10.81
CA ARG A 54 18.25 2.47 9.95
C ARG A 54 17.87 1.07 10.43
N LYS A 55 17.91 0.82 11.74
CA LYS A 55 17.49 -0.45 12.32
C LYS A 55 16.02 -0.76 11.98
N HIS A 56 15.12 0.20 12.22
CA HIS A 56 13.69 -0.01 11.95
C HIS A 56 13.36 -0.05 10.46
N LEU A 57 14.09 0.69 9.61
CA LEU A 57 13.97 0.59 8.16
C LEU A 57 14.39 -0.78 7.64
N GLY A 58 15.41 -1.41 8.24
CA GLY A 58 15.79 -2.80 7.95
C GLY A 58 14.63 -3.75 8.20
N ILE A 59 14.03 -3.71 9.39
CA ILE A 59 12.87 -4.54 9.76
C ILE A 59 11.70 -4.30 8.78
N LEU A 60 11.35 -3.04 8.51
CA LEU A 60 10.27 -2.72 7.57
C LEU A 60 10.54 -3.19 6.13
N THR A 61 11.82 -3.32 5.75
CA THR A 61 12.22 -3.84 4.44
C THR A 61 12.12 -5.37 4.41
N GLU A 62 12.54 -6.05 5.47
CA GLU A 62 12.38 -7.50 5.65
C GLU A 62 10.90 -7.90 5.64
N ASP A 63 10.05 -7.15 6.33
CA ASP A 63 8.58 -7.31 6.33
C ASP A 63 7.93 -6.96 4.98
N GLY A 64 8.67 -6.38 4.04
CA GLY A 64 8.15 -5.91 2.74
C GLY A 64 7.23 -4.71 2.81
N TYR A 65 7.22 -3.98 3.93
CA TYR A 65 6.49 -2.73 4.07
C TYR A 65 7.20 -1.55 3.40
N ALA A 66 8.52 -1.53 3.50
CA ALA A 66 9.40 -0.58 2.80
C ALA A 66 10.25 -1.30 1.76
N GLU A 67 10.84 -0.56 0.84
CA GLU A 67 11.88 -1.05 -0.04
C GLU A 67 13.10 -0.12 -0.02
N ALA A 68 14.26 -0.74 -0.05
CA ALA A 68 15.54 -0.06 -0.18
C ALA A 68 15.86 0.12 -1.67
N VAL A 69 16.20 1.33 -2.07
CA VAL A 69 16.51 1.68 -3.45
C VAL A 69 17.82 2.47 -3.51
N THR A 70 18.51 2.38 -4.64
CA THR A 70 19.69 3.21 -4.92
C THR A 70 19.41 4.03 -6.16
N PRO A 71 18.92 5.28 -6.02
CA PRO A 71 18.67 6.15 -7.15
C PRO A 71 19.99 6.43 -7.90
N PRO A 72 19.96 6.51 -9.25
CA PRO A 72 21.18 6.63 -10.07
C PRO A 72 21.98 7.92 -9.82
N ASP A 73 21.32 8.96 -9.37
CA ASP A 73 21.88 10.28 -9.10
C ASP A 73 22.27 10.52 -7.63
N LYS A 74 22.08 9.51 -6.75
CA LYS A 74 22.27 9.63 -5.31
C LYS A 74 23.18 8.54 -4.76
N ARG A 75 23.95 8.90 -3.73
CA ARG A 75 24.82 7.94 -3.04
C ARG A 75 24.11 7.30 -1.86
N GLY A 76 24.40 6.01 -1.61
CA GLY A 76 23.89 5.27 -0.46
C GLY A 76 22.49 4.70 -0.67
N THR A 77 21.99 4.08 0.39
CA THR A 77 20.67 3.44 0.39
C THR A 77 19.59 4.46 0.75
N TRP A 78 18.56 4.50 -0.05
CA TRP A 78 17.36 5.31 0.11
C TRP A 78 16.19 4.39 0.36
N TYR A 79 15.13 4.89 0.98
CA TYR A 79 13.98 4.08 1.35
C TYR A 79 12.70 4.76 0.89
N ARG A 80 11.76 3.95 0.42
CA ARG A 80 10.39 4.38 0.15
C ARG A 80 9.42 3.30 0.59
N ARG A 81 8.15 3.64 0.66
CA ARG A 81 7.12 2.65 0.87
C ARG A 81 7.08 1.66 -0.29
N ALA A 82 7.06 0.37 0.00
CA ALA A 82 7.00 -0.66 -1.04
C ALA A 82 5.63 -0.60 -1.76
N PRO A 83 5.59 -0.50 -3.10
CA PRO A 83 4.32 -0.45 -3.84
C PRO A 83 3.39 -1.62 -3.53
N ARG A 84 3.94 -2.83 -3.34
CA ARG A 84 3.17 -4.02 -2.95
C ARG A 84 2.45 -3.86 -1.62
N SER A 85 3.07 -3.21 -0.63
CA SER A 85 2.44 -2.99 0.67
C SER A 85 1.26 -2.01 0.57
N VAL A 86 1.33 -1.05 -0.34
CA VAL A 86 0.22 -0.14 -0.64
C VAL A 86 -0.93 -0.89 -1.29
N VAL A 87 -0.64 -1.78 -2.25
CA VAL A 87 -1.67 -2.60 -2.92
C VAL A 87 -2.35 -3.50 -1.91
N LEU A 88 -1.60 -4.21 -1.05
CA LEU A 88 -2.16 -5.08 -0.02
C LEU A 88 -3.04 -4.31 0.97
N GLU A 89 -2.58 -3.15 1.45
CA GLU A 89 -3.39 -2.31 2.35
C GLU A 89 -4.69 -1.84 1.67
N ARG A 90 -4.62 -1.45 0.38
CA ARG A 90 -5.81 -1.05 -0.36
C ARG A 90 -6.77 -2.20 -0.64
N ALA A 91 -6.24 -3.37 -0.97
CA ALA A 91 -7.02 -4.58 -1.16
C ALA A 91 -7.77 -4.95 0.14
N GLN A 92 -7.07 -4.94 1.28
CA GLN A 92 -7.68 -5.19 2.58
C GLN A 92 -8.78 -4.17 2.91
N GLN A 93 -8.53 -2.87 2.71
CA GLN A 93 -9.53 -1.82 2.93
C GLN A 93 -10.80 -2.02 2.08
N ILE A 94 -10.65 -2.52 0.86
CA ILE A 94 -11.79 -2.86 0.00
C ILE A 94 -12.57 -4.02 0.60
N LEU A 95 -11.90 -5.11 1.01
CA LEU A 95 -12.53 -6.27 1.62
C LEU A 95 -13.21 -5.96 2.96
N ASP A 96 -12.68 -5.01 3.74
CA ASP A 96 -13.30 -4.55 4.98
C ASP A 96 -14.57 -3.72 4.72
N SER A 97 -14.76 -3.18 3.51
CA SER A 97 -15.86 -2.26 3.16
C SER A 97 -16.98 -2.89 2.34
N VAL A 98 -16.71 -3.97 1.61
CA VAL A 98 -17.70 -4.66 0.75
C VAL A 98 -17.48 -6.18 0.80
N ASP A 99 -18.57 -6.93 0.64
CA ASP A 99 -18.50 -8.39 0.50
C ASP A 99 -17.96 -8.82 -0.86
N VAL A 100 -17.50 -10.08 -0.93
CA VAL A 100 -16.85 -10.65 -2.12
C VAL A 100 -17.79 -10.72 -3.32
N GLU A 101 -19.09 -10.99 -3.10
CA GLU A 101 -20.08 -11.06 -4.18
C GLU A 101 -20.30 -9.69 -4.83
N THR A 102 -20.52 -8.67 -4.02
CA THR A 102 -20.61 -7.27 -4.47
C THR A 102 -19.34 -6.80 -5.19
N LEU A 103 -18.17 -7.18 -4.64
CA LEU A 103 -16.89 -6.83 -5.25
C LEU A 103 -16.71 -7.51 -6.62
N SER A 104 -17.14 -8.77 -6.77
CA SER A 104 -17.08 -9.52 -8.03
C SER A 104 -17.97 -8.88 -9.11
N ALA A 105 -19.20 -8.47 -8.76
CA ALA A 105 -20.07 -7.73 -9.66
C ALA A 105 -19.42 -6.42 -10.12
N ARG A 106 -18.85 -5.66 -9.18
CA ARG A 106 -18.17 -4.40 -9.49
C ARG A 106 -16.92 -4.57 -10.37
N VAL A 107 -16.17 -5.66 -10.22
CA VAL A 107 -15.06 -5.98 -11.13
C VAL A 107 -15.55 -6.19 -12.56
N THR A 108 -16.71 -6.81 -12.71
CA THR A 108 -17.34 -7.00 -14.03
C THR A 108 -17.73 -5.68 -14.68
N GLU A 109 -18.41 -4.80 -13.94
CA GLU A 109 -18.79 -3.46 -14.39
C GLU A 109 -17.56 -2.62 -14.79
N LEU A 110 -16.54 -2.57 -13.91
CA LEU A 110 -15.31 -1.82 -14.19
C LEU A 110 -14.56 -2.37 -15.43
N ARG A 111 -14.63 -3.67 -15.67
CA ARG A 111 -14.04 -4.30 -16.86
C ARG A 111 -14.76 -3.88 -18.12
N GLU A 112 -16.08 -3.83 -18.10
CA GLU A 112 -16.91 -3.39 -19.22
C GLU A 112 -16.61 -1.91 -19.54
N THR A 113 -16.60 -1.05 -18.52
CA THR A 113 -16.26 0.37 -18.71
C THR A 113 -14.85 0.56 -19.30
N VAL A 114 -13.86 -0.19 -18.82
CA VAL A 114 -12.50 -0.14 -19.41
C VAL A 114 -12.51 -0.57 -20.87
N ARG A 115 -13.27 -1.60 -21.21
CA ARG A 115 -13.40 -2.08 -22.59
C ARG A 115 -14.08 -1.06 -23.50
N GLU A 116 -15.10 -0.35 -22.99
CA GLU A 116 -15.75 0.74 -23.73
C GLU A 116 -14.75 1.85 -24.10
N PHE A 117 -13.88 2.25 -23.17
CA PHE A 117 -12.80 3.21 -23.46
C PHE A 117 -11.81 2.67 -24.52
N GLU A 118 -11.43 1.40 -24.44
CA GLU A 118 -10.53 0.76 -25.40
C GLU A 118 -11.15 0.70 -26.80
N GLU A 119 -12.44 0.38 -26.90
CA GLU A 119 -13.18 0.34 -28.17
C GLU A 119 -13.37 1.75 -28.78
N GLN A 120 -13.69 2.76 -27.94
CA GLN A 120 -13.87 4.15 -28.41
C GLN A 120 -12.58 4.77 -28.93
N THR A 121 -11.44 4.41 -28.35
CA THR A 121 -10.16 5.02 -28.66
C THR A 121 -9.30 4.21 -29.63
N GLY A 122 -9.57 2.91 -29.77
CA GLY A 122 -8.70 1.97 -30.46
C GLY A 122 -7.35 1.75 -29.77
N ALA A 123 -7.20 2.21 -28.51
CA ALA A 123 -5.97 2.14 -27.75
C ALA A 123 -6.13 1.22 -26.53
N GLU A 124 -5.11 0.41 -26.21
CA GLU A 124 -5.12 -0.53 -25.10
C GLU A 124 -4.95 0.14 -23.71
N SER A 125 -4.66 1.43 -23.66
CA SER A 125 -4.44 2.16 -22.42
C SER A 125 -4.49 3.67 -22.60
N PRO A 126 -4.80 4.44 -21.53
CA PRO A 126 -4.73 5.91 -21.55
C PRO A 126 -3.38 6.44 -22.04
N ARG A 127 -2.28 5.75 -21.67
CA ARG A 127 -0.95 6.12 -22.14
C ARG A 127 -0.77 5.88 -23.64
N ALA A 128 -1.26 4.77 -24.16
CA ALA A 128 -1.21 4.49 -25.59
C ALA A 128 -2.08 5.49 -26.38
N ALA A 129 -3.26 5.83 -25.87
CA ALA A 129 -4.12 6.85 -26.43
C ALA A 129 -3.46 8.23 -26.47
N ALA A 130 -2.78 8.62 -25.39
CA ALA A 130 -2.03 9.88 -25.34
C ALA A 130 -0.85 9.94 -26.33
N ILE A 131 -0.17 8.80 -26.56
CA ILE A 131 0.92 8.70 -27.55
C ILE A 131 0.36 8.75 -28.99
N ALA A 132 -0.81 8.16 -29.22
CA ALA A 132 -1.49 8.14 -30.50
C ALA A 132 -2.21 9.48 -30.82
N GLU A 133 -2.12 10.47 -29.93
CA GLU A 133 -2.79 11.77 -30.05
C GLU A 133 -4.29 11.64 -30.37
N THR A 134 -4.95 10.66 -29.69
CA THR A 134 -6.40 10.50 -29.83
C THR A 134 -7.13 11.73 -29.30
N ASP A 135 -8.22 12.11 -29.96
CA ASP A 135 -9.03 13.29 -29.63
C ASP A 135 -9.90 13.06 -28.36
N LEU A 136 -9.23 12.72 -27.25
CA LEU A 136 -9.85 12.58 -25.94
C LEU A 136 -9.60 13.82 -25.10
N ASP A 137 -10.68 14.34 -24.50
CA ASP A 137 -10.54 15.39 -23.50
C ASP A 137 -9.85 14.90 -22.22
N SER A 138 -9.33 15.83 -21.44
CA SER A 138 -8.56 15.51 -20.23
C SER A 138 -9.40 14.86 -19.11
N GLU A 139 -10.72 15.11 -19.09
CA GLU A 139 -11.64 14.54 -18.11
C GLU A 139 -11.86 13.06 -18.41
N THR A 140 -12.19 12.71 -19.64
CA THR A 140 -12.35 11.32 -20.12
C THR A 140 -11.05 10.52 -19.93
N MET A 141 -9.89 11.13 -20.21
CA MET A 141 -8.59 10.49 -19.97
C MET A 141 -8.36 10.19 -18.48
N THR A 142 -8.72 11.11 -17.60
CA THR A 142 -8.60 10.95 -16.14
C THR A 142 -9.56 9.89 -15.62
N GLU A 143 -10.79 9.87 -16.12
CA GLU A 143 -11.79 8.86 -15.77
C GLU A 143 -11.31 7.46 -16.16
N TRP A 144 -10.83 7.28 -17.37
CA TRP A 144 -10.26 5.99 -17.82
C TRP A 144 -9.08 5.53 -16.96
N GLN A 145 -8.13 6.44 -16.66
CA GLN A 145 -7.02 6.13 -15.76
C GLN A 145 -7.50 5.68 -14.38
N THR A 146 -8.50 6.37 -13.84
CA THR A 146 -9.09 6.07 -12.53
C THR A 146 -9.81 4.73 -12.55
N THR A 147 -10.63 4.46 -13.56
CA THR A 147 -11.36 3.20 -13.75
C THR A 147 -10.40 2.01 -13.87
N ARG A 148 -9.35 2.13 -14.68
CA ARG A 148 -8.31 1.09 -14.77
C ARG A 148 -7.58 0.84 -13.45
N ARG A 149 -7.28 1.89 -12.71
CA ARG A 149 -6.66 1.76 -11.38
C ARG A 149 -7.60 1.05 -10.41
N ASN A 150 -8.88 1.45 -10.38
CA ASN A 150 -9.89 0.84 -9.53
C ASN A 150 -10.09 -0.64 -9.87
N LEU A 151 -10.16 -1.00 -11.16
CA LEU A 151 -10.24 -2.37 -11.62
C LEU A 151 -9.04 -3.22 -11.13
N LYS A 152 -7.83 -2.69 -11.20
CA LYS A 152 -6.64 -3.39 -10.73
C LYS A 152 -6.67 -3.64 -9.21
N LEU A 153 -7.11 -2.65 -8.43
CA LEU A 153 -7.23 -2.77 -6.98
C LEU A 153 -8.35 -3.74 -6.58
N ALA A 154 -9.49 -3.68 -7.24
CA ALA A 154 -10.60 -4.60 -6.99
C ALA A 154 -10.22 -6.06 -7.31
N ARG A 155 -9.50 -6.30 -8.41
CA ARG A 155 -8.94 -7.62 -8.74
C ARG A 155 -7.92 -8.10 -7.70
N ALA A 156 -7.06 -7.21 -7.21
CA ALA A 156 -6.10 -7.55 -6.15
C ALA A 156 -6.82 -7.93 -4.85
N ALA A 157 -7.93 -7.25 -4.52
CA ALA A 157 -8.74 -7.56 -3.36
C ALA A 157 -9.43 -8.95 -3.49
N LEU A 158 -10.01 -9.26 -4.65
CA LEU A 158 -10.57 -10.60 -4.89
C LEU A 158 -9.50 -11.70 -4.79
N ALA A 159 -8.33 -11.49 -5.39
CA ALA A 159 -7.23 -12.45 -5.31
C ALA A 159 -6.71 -12.63 -3.86
N LEU A 160 -6.75 -11.56 -3.06
CA LEU A 160 -6.39 -11.63 -1.64
C LEU A 160 -7.44 -12.42 -0.84
N ALA A 161 -8.73 -12.23 -1.11
CA ALA A 161 -9.80 -12.99 -0.47
C ALA A 161 -9.65 -14.48 -0.77
N ASP A 162 -9.53 -14.86 -2.04
CA ASP A 162 -9.33 -16.22 -2.51
C ASP A 162 -8.09 -16.89 -1.86
N ALA A 163 -6.96 -16.18 -1.82
CA ALA A 163 -5.75 -16.67 -1.17
C ALA A 163 -5.91 -16.84 0.35
N THR A 164 -6.71 -16.00 1.00
CA THR A 164 -6.96 -16.07 2.44
C THR A 164 -7.82 -17.29 2.78
N ASP A 165 -8.82 -17.59 1.96
CA ASP A 165 -9.69 -18.77 2.12
C ASP A 165 -8.87 -20.06 2.00
N VAL A 166 -7.97 -20.17 1.01
CA VAL A 166 -7.08 -21.33 0.84
C VAL A 166 -6.19 -21.54 2.08
N VAL A 167 -5.58 -20.47 2.61
CA VAL A 167 -4.74 -20.56 3.82
C VAL A 167 -5.56 -20.92 5.05
N GLY A 168 -6.80 -20.44 5.14
CA GLY A 168 -7.74 -20.76 6.22
C GLY A 168 -8.13 -22.22 6.24
N ASP A 169 -8.41 -22.80 5.07
CA ASP A 169 -8.77 -24.21 4.90
C ASP A 169 -7.61 -25.16 5.25
N ASP A 170 -6.38 -24.84 4.84
CA ASP A 170 -5.19 -25.62 5.16
C ASP A 170 -4.90 -25.62 6.67
N ALA A 171 -5.06 -24.48 7.35
CA ALA A 171 -4.87 -24.38 8.80
C ALA A 171 -5.94 -25.17 9.59
N GLY A 172 -7.14 -25.32 9.04
CA GLY A 172 -8.22 -26.12 9.64
C GLY A 172 -8.05 -27.63 9.47
N SER A 173 -7.30 -28.08 8.47
CA SER A 173 -7.09 -29.49 8.13
C SER A 173 -6.08 -30.20 9.04
N ASP A 174 -5.08 -29.50 9.57
CA ASP A 174 -4.03 -30.06 10.43
C ASP A 174 -4.51 -30.38 11.88
N GLY A 175 -5.73 -29.99 12.25
CA GLY A 175 -6.30 -30.17 13.60
C GLY A 175 -7.07 -31.47 13.85
N ARG A 176 -7.23 -32.38 12.87
CA ARG A 176 -7.93 -33.68 13.03
C ARG A 176 -6.98 -34.88 12.94
N GLY A 177 -5.97 -34.89 13.79
CA GLY A 177 -5.25 -36.11 14.17
C GLY A 177 -6.06 -36.78 15.29
N ASP A 178 -6.80 -37.80 14.94
CA ASP A 178 -7.58 -38.67 15.84
C ASP A 178 -6.68 -39.37 16.89
N PRO A 179 -6.84 -39.15 18.19
CA PRO A 179 -6.20 -40.00 19.20
C PRO A 179 -7.17 -41.11 19.62
N ALA A 180 -7.44 -42.05 18.74
CA ALA A 180 -8.19 -43.26 19.14
C ALA A 180 -7.48 -44.50 18.62
N GLY A 181 -6.80 -45.21 19.50
CA GLY A 181 -6.37 -46.56 19.20
C GLY A 181 -5.22 -47.11 20.05
N VAL A 182 -5.36 -47.09 21.35
CA VAL A 182 -4.61 -48.05 22.17
C VAL A 182 -5.56 -48.66 23.18
N ILE A 183 -6.13 -49.84 22.85
CA ILE A 183 -6.56 -50.84 23.79
C ILE A 183 -6.21 -52.21 23.20
N GLY A 184 -5.43 -52.98 23.94
CA GLY A 184 -5.19 -54.38 23.66
C GLY A 184 -3.92 -54.88 24.28
#